data_1000ed651bbf993b48ddc4bb3cda807a
#
_entry.id   1000ed651bbf993b48ddc4bb3cda807a
#
_cell.length_a   1.000
_cell.length_b   1.000
_cell.length_c   1.000
_cell.angle_alpha   90.00
_cell.angle_beta   90.00
_cell.angle_gamma   90.00
#
_symmetry.space_group_name_H-M   'P 1'
#
loop_
_entity.id
_entity.type
_entity.pdbx_description
1 polymer ?
#
loop_
_entity_poly.entity_id
_entity_poly.type
_entity_poly.pdbx_seq_one_letter_code
_entity_poly.pdbx_strand_id
1 'polypeptide(L)'
;DGELIGFAGGMVVDRDVEILDVAVAASHRRSGIARKLLAHVSYDAQVLGCTTSSLEVEDGNEAALSLYAELGYEAIGRRRSYYGAGRDAIVMHASLPLVLPLDPASPEPTAASARDWPLAVPQRSARELDLIARCQPVLAIESSCDETAVAVIDAEGNLLANQVSTQIDFHARFGGVVPEIASRKHVEVIVGVVDAALEEAGRSLGLEEGPLMPSELAAVGVTQGPGLVGALVVGVAFAKGFAYAADKPLICVNHLEGHLYANKLTTPDLEPPFIFTLVSGGHTMLVHVRAWGDYEVLG
;
A
#
# COMPACT_ATOMS: atom_id res chain seq x y z
N ASP A 1 -8.73 22.63 -5.39
CA ASP A 1 -9.86 21.78 -5.01
C ASP A 1 -9.37 20.34 -5.09
N GLY A 2 -9.05 19.72 -3.94
CA GLY A 2 -8.41 18.41 -3.87
C GLY A 2 -9.39 17.22 -4.01
N GLU A 3 -10.31 17.25 -5.00
CA GLU A 3 -11.20 16.11 -5.25
C GLU A 3 -10.44 14.98 -5.93
N LEU A 4 -10.49 13.77 -5.36
CA LEU A 4 -9.94 12.56 -5.97
C LEU A 4 -10.84 12.12 -7.13
N ILE A 5 -10.36 12.28 -8.36
CA ILE A 5 -11.11 11.97 -9.58
C ILE A 5 -10.77 10.62 -10.20
N GLY A 6 -9.70 9.95 -9.76
CA GLY A 6 -9.32 8.61 -10.19
C GLY A 6 -8.02 8.13 -9.57
N PHE A 7 -7.81 6.81 -9.60
CA PHE A 7 -6.58 6.17 -9.16
C PHE A 7 -6.28 4.92 -9.98
N ALA A 8 -5.03 4.49 -9.99
CA ALA A 8 -4.60 3.18 -10.45
C ALA A 8 -3.56 2.62 -9.49
N GLY A 9 -3.56 1.31 -9.30
CA GLY A 9 -2.61 0.60 -8.48
C GLY A 9 -2.11 -0.66 -9.17
N GLY A 10 -0.83 -0.99 -8.95
CA GLY A 10 -0.22 -2.22 -9.43
C GLY A 10 0.75 -2.79 -8.41
N MET A 11 1.02 -4.09 -8.53
CA MET A 11 1.99 -4.81 -7.71
C MET A 11 3.10 -5.37 -8.60
N VAL A 12 4.34 -5.11 -8.21
CA VAL A 12 5.49 -5.67 -8.94
C VAL A 12 5.73 -7.10 -8.46
N VAL A 13 5.70 -8.04 -9.39
CA VAL A 13 6.00 -9.46 -9.17
C VAL A 13 7.10 -9.86 -10.15
N ASP A 14 8.31 -10.06 -9.65
CA ASP A 14 9.51 -10.29 -10.45
C ASP A 14 9.74 -9.15 -11.47
N ARG A 15 9.54 -9.39 -12.76
CA ARG A 15 9.71 -8.41 -13.85
C ARG A 15 8.38 -8.00 -14.49
N ASP A 16 7.28 -8.33 -13.86
CA ASP A 16 5.92 -7.99 -14.26
C ASP A 16 5.29 -7.00 -13.29
N VAL A 17 4.48 -6.08 -13.76
CA VAL A 17 3.58 -5.29 -12.94
C VAL A 17 2.15 -5.77 -13.14
N GLU A 18 1.57 -6.37 -12.13
CA GLU A 18 0.17 -6.75 -12.09
C GLU A 18 -0.69 -5.54 -11.73
N ILE A 19 -1.53 -5.08 -12.66
CA ILE A 19 -2.46 -3.97 -12.42
C ILE A 19 -3.64 -4.52 -11.61
N LEU A 20 -3.79 -4.03 -10.39
CA LEU A 20 -4.80 -4.50 -9.45
C LEU A 20 -6.12 -3.75 -9.59
N ASP A 21 -6.04 -2.43 -9.68
CA ASP A 21 -7.21 -1.56 -9.76
C ASP A 21 -6.97 -0.34 -10.63
N VAL A 22 -8.01 0.04 -11.40
CA VAL A 22 -8.08 1.31 -12.12
C VAL A 22 -9.48 1.86 -11.97
N ALA A 23 -9.63 3.00 -11.31
CA ALA A 23 -10.91 3.64 -11.13
C ALA A 23 -10.89 5.11 -11.52
N VAL A 24 -11.98 5.58 -12.13
CA VAL A 24 -12.20 6.99 -12.48
C VAL A 24 -13.62 7.36 -12.11
N ALA A 25 -13.79 8.48 -11.40
CA ALA A 25 -15.09 9.02 -11.01
C ALA A 25 -16.01 9.15 -12.23
N ALA A 26 -17.28 8.79 -12.06
CA ALA A 26 -18.24 8.70 -13.18
C ALA A 26 -18.33 9.99 -14.00
N SER A 27 -18.29 11.15 -13.34
CA SER A 27 -18.31 12.49 -13.95
C SER A 27 -17.07 12.82 -14.77
N HIS A 28 -15.97 12.08 -14.58
CA HIS A 28 -14.67 12.32 -15.23
C HIS A 28 -14.24 11.18 -16.17
N ARG A 29 -15.13 10.20 -16.42
CA ARG A 29 -14.86 9.12 -17.38
C ARG A 29 -14.78 9.66 -18.82
N ARG A 30 -14.13 8.91 -19.69
CA ARG A 30 -13.94 9.24 -21.12
C ARG A 30 -13.10 10.52 -21.38
N SER A 31 -12.37 11.00 -20.39
CA SER A 31 -11.46 12.16 -20.45
C SER A 31 -9.96 11.79 -20.50
N GLY A 32 -9.66 10.51 -20.73
CA GLY A 32 -8.28 10.02 -20.83
C GLY A 32 -7.57 9.78 -19.48
N ILE A 33 -8.24 9.99 -18.33
CA ILE A 33 -7.63 9.86 -17.00
C ILE A 33 -7.10 8.45 -16.74
N ALA A 34 -7.88 7.40 -17.02
CA ALA A 34 -7.44 6.02 -16.84
C ALA A 34 -6.18 5.70 -17.66
N ARG A 35 -6.09 6.20 -18.90
CA ARG A 35 -4.91 6.06 -19.76
C ARG A 35 -3.67 6.72 -19.15
N LYS A 36 -3.83 7.94 -18.61
CA LYS A 36 -2.72 8.66 -17.96
C LYS A 36 -2.26 7.93 -16.69
N LEU A 37 -3.19 7.43 -15.89
CA LEU A 37 -2.87 6.66 -14.69
C LEU A 37 -2.09 5.39 -15.01
N LEU A 38 -2.54 4.62 -16.01
CA LEU A 38 -1.85 3.41 -16.45
C LEU A 38 -0.46 3.71 -17.04
N ALA A 39 -0.32 4.81 -17.77
CA ALA A 39 0.98 5.27 -18.27
C ALA A 39 1.96 5.55 -17.14
N HIS A 40 1.51 6.18 -16.04
CA HIS A 40 2.34 6.44 -14.86
C HIS A 40 2.74 5.15 -14.14
N VAL A 41 1.79 4.25 -13.87
CA VAL A 41 2.08 2.94 -13.26
C VAL A 41 3.08 2.15 -14.11
N SER A 42 2.91 2.18 -15.45
CA SER A 42 3.83 1.55 -16.39
C SER A 42 5.24 2.15 -16.36
N TYR A 43 5.34 3.47 -16.28
CA TYR A 43 6.62 4.16 -16.16
C TYR A 43 7.34 3.82 -14.85
N ASP A 44 6.63 3.89 -13.72
CA ASP A 44 7.18 3.55 -12.40
C ASP A 44 7.65 2.09 -12.35
N ALA A 45 6.86 1.19 -12.93
CA ALA A 45 7.22 -0.22 -13.05
C ALA A 45 8.52 -0.44 -13.86
N GLN A 46 8.70 0.29 -14.96
CA GLN A 46 9.95 0.24 -15.76
C GLN A 46 11.16 0.74 -14.95
N VAL A 47 11.00 1.82 -14.18
CA VAL A 47 12.06 2.31 -13.28
C VAL A 47 12.44 1.24 -12.26
N LEU A 48 11.48 0.41 -11.83
CA LEU A 48 11.71 -0.74 -10.94
C LEU A 48 12.23 -2.00 -11.67
N GLY A 49 12.44 -1.94 -12.99
CA GLY A 49 13.00 -3.02 -13.78
C GLY A 49 11.96 -3.99 -14.39
N CYS A 50 10.67 -3.67 -14.30
CA CYS A 50 9.64 -4.47 -14.98
C CYS A 50 9.75 -4.34 -16.51
N THR A 51 9.46 -5.42 -17.20
CA THR A 51 9.45 -5.50 -18.68
C THR A 51 8.08 -5.82 -19.24
N THR A 52 7.16 -6.20 -18.36
CA THR A 52 5.80 -6.64 -18.72
C THR A 52 4.78 -6.07 -17.74
N SER A 53 3.52 -6.09 -18.15
CA SER A 53 2.36 -5.76 -17.31
C SER A 53 1.23 -6.73 -17.58
N SER A 54 0.56 -7.17 -16.51
CA SER A 54 -0.60 -8.06 -16.56
C SER A 54 -1.80 -7.49 -15.79
N LEU A 55 -2.99 -7.94 -16.12
CA LEU A 55 -4.23 -7.59 -15.43
C LEU A 55 -5.33 -8.62 -15.66
N GLU A 56 -6.35 -8.60 -14.79
CA GLU A 56 -7.63 -9.25 -15.01
C GLU A 56 -8.74 -8.22 -15.19
N VAL A 57 -9.57 -8.43 -16.18
CA VAL A 57 -10.74 -7.59 -16.47
C VAL A 57 -11.98 -8.45 -16.65
N GLU A 58 -13.13 -8.01 -16.12
CA GLU A 58 -14.40 -8.74 -16.28
C GLU A 58 -14.77 -8.87 -17.75
N ASP A 59 -15.08 -10.09 -18.17
CA ASP A 59 -15.59 -10.38 -19.50
C ASP A 59 -16.96 -9.69 -19.68
N GLY A 60 -17.05 -8.82 -20.69
CA GLY A 60 -18.20 -7.93 -20.89
C GLY A 60 -17.99 -6.48 -20.43
N ASN A 61 -16.87 -6.15 -19.76
CA ASN A 61 -16.49 -4.76 -19.53
C ASN A 61 -15.82 -4.16 -20.77
N GLU A 62 -16.63 -3.95 -21.81
CA GLU A 62 -16.20 -3.49 -23.13
C GLU A 62 -15.34 -2.19 -23.07
N ALA A 63 -15.69 -1.29 -22.14
CA ALA A 63 -14.99 -0.02 -21.99
C ALA A 63 -13.56 -0.21 -21.47
N ALA A 64 -13.33 -1.13 -20.55
CA ALA A 64 -12.03 -1.46 -20.02
C ALA A 64 -11.22 -2.30 -21.02
N LEU A 65 -11.87 -3.31 -21.63
CA LEU A 65 -11.25 -4.13 -22.67
C LEU A 65 -10.72 -3.29 -23.84
N SER A 66 -11.51 -2.32 -24.32
CA SER A 66 -11.10 -1.39 -25.36
C SER A 66 -9.90 -0.52 -24.95
N LEU A 67 -9.94 0.01 -23.71
CA LEU A 67 -8.84 0.81 -23.17
C LEU A 67 -7.54 0.01 -23.12
N TYR A 68 -7.60 -1.21 -22.60
CA TYR A 68 -6.40 -2.05 -22.45
C TYR A 68 -5.86 -2.49 -23.81
N ALA A 69 -6.72 -2.86 -24.74
CA ALA A 69 -6.30 -3.19 -26.12
C ALA A 69 -5.62 -1.99 -26.82
N GLU A 70 -6.14 -0.78 -26.63
CA GLU A 70 -5.50 0.45 -27.14
C GLU A 70 -4.11 0.72 -26.53
N LEU A 71 -3.87 0.25 -25.31
CA LEU A 71 -2.58 0.37 -24.62
C LEU A 71 -1.61 -0.78 -24.91
N GLY A 72 -2.00 -1.71 -25.80
CA GLY A 72 -1.16 -2.82 -26.23
C GLY A 72 -1.29 -4.09 -25.40
N TYR A 73 -2.32 -4.20 -24.54
CA TYR A 73 -2.62 -5.45 -23.87
C TYR A 73 -3.31 -6.45 -24.80
N GLU A 74 -2.86 -7.68 -24.75
CA GLU A 74 -3.43 -8.81 -25.46
C GLU A 74 -4.06 -9.80 -24.50
N ALA A 75 -5.21 -10.39 -24.86
CA ALA A 75 -5.84 -11.42 -24.05
C ALA A 75 -5.03 -12.73 -24.14
N ILE A 76 -4.54 -13.22 -23.01
CA ILE A 76 -3.73 -14.45 -22.93
C ILE A 76 -4.46 -15.60 -22.25
N GLY A 77 -5.61 -15.35 -21.60
CA GLY A 77 -6.34 -16.38 -20.89
C GLY A 77 -7.69 -15.91 -20.38
N ARG A 78 -8.40 -16.85 -19.76
CA ARG A 78 -9.69 -16.63 -19.11
C ARG A 78 -9.74 -17.38 -17.78
N ARG A 79 -10.19 -16.71 -16.72
CA ARG A 79 -10.48 -17.31 -15.42
C ARG A 79 -12.00 -17.36 -15.22
N ARG A 80 -12.54 -18.58 -15.14
CA ARG A 80 -13.99 -18.79 -14.99
C ARG A 80 -14.46 -18.38 -13.59
N SER A 81 -15.61 -17.69 -13.54
CA SER A 81 -16.26 -17.28 -12.30
C SER A 81 -15.38 -16.47 -11.34
N TYR A 82 -14.37 -15.78 -11.85
CA TYR A 82 -13.43 -15.01 -11.05
C TYR A 82 -14.10 -13.86 -10.28
N TYR A 83 -15.03 -13.16 -10.90
CA TYR A 83 -15.82 -12.09 -10.29
C TYR A 83 -17.17 -12.59 -9.71
N GLY A 84 -17.32 -13.90 -9.53
CA GLY A 84 -18.54 -14.55 -9.04
C GLY A 84 -19.20 -15.46 -10.08
N ALA A 85 -20.26 -16.16 -9.70
CA ALA A 85 -20.92 -17.15 -10.56
C ALA A 85 -21.34 -16.58 -11.93
N GLY A 86 -20.78 -17.12 -13.00
CA GLY A 86 -21.04 -16.70 -14.37
C GLY A 86 -20.35 -15.40 -14.81
N ARG A 87 -19.49 -14.84 -13.99
CA ARG A 87 -18.71 -13.64 -14.29
C ARG A 87 -17.23 -13.99 -14.43
N ASP A 88 -16.80 -14.21 -15.65
CA ASP A 88 -15.43 -14.61 -15.95
C ASP A 88 -14.50 -13.40 -16.00
N ALA A 89 -13.20 -13.60 -15.80
CA ALA A 89 -12.15 -12.63 -16.08
C ALA A 89 -11.41 -12.99 -17.37
N ILE A 90 -11.10 -11.98 -18.16
CA ILE A 90 -10.09 -12.06 -19.22
C ILE A 90 -8.76 -11.66 -18.60
N VAL A 91 -7.76 -12.52 -18.74
CA VAL A 91 -6.37 -12.22 -18.34
C VAL A 91 -5.70 -11.56 -19.53
N MET A 92 -5.17 -10.36 -19.32
CA MET A 92 -4.51 -9.61 -20.38
C MET A 92 -3.04 -9.31 -19.99
N HIS A 93 -2.18 -9.20 -20.99
CA HIS A 93 -0.75 -8.99 -20.82
C HIS A 93 -0.22 -8.02 -21.88
N ALA A 94 0.74 -7.17 -21.51
CA ALA A 94 1.41 -6.23 -22.39
C ALA A 94 2.92 -6.21 -22.12
N SER A 95 3.70 -5.91 -23.14
CA SER A 95 5.10 -5.52 -22.96
C SER A 95 5.20 -4.05 -22.56
N LEU A 96 6.17 -3.71 -21.72
CA LEU A 96 6.46 -2.32 -21.36
C LEU A 96 7.54 -1.74 -22.27
N PRO A 97 7.46 -0.46 -22.65
CA PRO A 97 6.41 0.53 -22.34
C PRO A 97 5.08 0.22 -23.03
N LEU A 98 3.97 0.64 -22.40
CA LEU A 98 2.65 0.53 -23.01
C LEU A 98 2.57 1.38 -24.29
N VAL A 99 1.77 0.92 -25.26
CA VAL A 99 1.47 1.68 -26.47
C VAL A 99 0.58 2.87 -26.10
N LEU A 100 1.14 4.06 -26.09
CA LEU A 100 0.37 5.28 -25.88
C LEU A 100 0.01 5.84 -27.28
N PRO A 101 -1.29 5.93 -27.63
CA PRO A 101 -1.69 6.64 -28.82
C PRO A 101 -1.16 8.07 -28.75
N LEU A 102 -0.39 8.48 -29.76
CA LEU A 102 0.07 9.85 -29.86
C LEU A 102 -1.17 10.76 -29.93
N ASP A 103 -1.41 11.52 -28.89
CA ASP A 103 -2.31 12.67 -28.97
C ASP A 103 -1.55 13.75 -29.77
N PRO A 104 -1.98 14.08 -30.99
CA PRO A 104 -1.26 15.04 -31.82
C PRO A 104 -1.21 16.46 -31.20
N ALA A 105 -1.92 16.70 -30.11
CA ALA A 105 -1.93 17.94 -29.36
C ALA A 105 -1.12 17.90 -28.04
N SER A 106 -0.59 16.74 -27.65
CA SER A 106 0.24 16.63 -26.45
C SER A 106 1.71 16.72 -26.85
N PRO A 107 2.49 17.64 -26.26
CA PRO A 107 3.94 17.62 -26.42
C PRO A 107 4.49 16.30 -25.89
N GLU A 108 5.49 15.75 -26.59
CA GLU A 108 6.19 14.55 -26.11
C GLU A 108 6.59 14.74 -24.65
N PRO A 109 6.41 13.73 -23.77
CA PRO A 109 6.86 13.82 -22.40
C PRO A 109 8.39 13.88 -22.39
N THR A 110 8.93 15.09 -22.38
CA THR A 110 10.35 15.28 -22.11
C THR A 110 10.58 14.95 -20.64
N ALA A 111 11.74 14.40 -20.29
CA ALA A 111 12.13 14.12 -18.90
C ALA A 111 12.01 15.34 -17.95
N ALA A 112 11.81 16.52 -18.50
CA ALA A 112 11.50 17.76 -17.80
C ALA A 112 10.01 17.89 -17.44
N SER A 113 9.07 17.37 -18.25
CA SER A 113 7.63 17.54 -18.03
C SER A 113 7.06 16.69 -16.87
N ALA A 114 7.78 15.64 -16.48
CA ALA A 114 7.46 14.89 -15.25
C ALA A 114 7.77 15.67 -13.96
N ARG A 115 8.52 16.77 -14.06
CA ARG A 115 8.90 17.63 -12.92
C ARG A 115 8.07 18.90 -12.79
N ASP A 116 7.29 19.24 -13.81
CA ASP A 116 6.47 20.47 -13.83
C ASP A 116 5.01 20.25 -13.41
N TRP A 117 4.75 19.24 -12.59
CA TRP A 117 3.53 19.28 -11.79
C TRP A 117 3.77 20.30 -10.67
N PRO A 118 3.05 21.43 -10.65
CA PRO A 118 3.25 22.43 -9.61
C PRO A 118 2.54 21.99 -8.32
N LEU A 119 3.03 20.96 -7.69
CA LEU A 119 2.92 20.88 -6.27
C LEU A 119 4.00 21.85 -5.78
N ALA A 120 3.61 23.07 -5.48
CA ALA A 120 4.41 23.92 -4.62
C ALA A 120 4.76 23.05 -3.41
N VAL A 121 6.05 22.74 -3.24
CA VAL A 121 6.50 21.99 -2.07
C VAL A 121 5.98 22.78 -0.87
N PRO A 122 5.05 22.23 -0.07
CA PRO A 122 4.50 22.95 1.05
C PRO A 122 5.68 23.39 1.92
N GLN A 123 5.78 24.68 2.23
CA GLN A 123 6.80 25.13 3.18
C GLN A 123 6.48 24.47 4.52
N ARG A 124 7.40 23.65 5.01
CA ARG A 124 7.25 22.95 6.28
C ARG A 124 7.09 23.96 7.40
N SER A 125 6.10 23.74 8.27
CA SER A 125 5.88 24.61 9.43
C SER A 125 7.03 24.46 10.45
N ALA A 126 7.21 25.48 11.31
CA ALA A 126 8.20 25.39 12.38
C ALA A 126 7.92 24.20 13.32
N ARG A 127 6.64 23.90 13.58
CA ARG A 127 6.20 22.73 14.36
C ARG A 127 6.59 21.41 13.69
N GLU A 128 6.36 21.29 12.36
CA GLU A 128 6.75 20.11 11.59
C GLU A 128 8.25 19.85 11.65
N LEU A 129 9.06 20.90 11.44
CA LEU A 129 10.52 20.80 11.49
C LEU A 129 11.02 20.42 12.89
N ASP A 130 10.42 20.98 13.95
CA ASP A 130 10.75 20.64 15.34
C ASP A 130 10.42 19.19 15.66
N LEU A 131 9.22 18.70 15.31
CA LEU A 131 8.80 17.33 15.56
C LEU A 131 9.67 16.30 14.80
N ILE A 132 9.97 16.57 13.52
CA ILE A 132 10.85 15.70 12.72
C ILE A 132 12.27 15.72 13.32
N ALA A 133 12.79 16.85 13.73
CA ALA A 133 14.12 16.94 14.31
C ALA A 133 14.24 16.27 15.69
N ARG A 134 13.16 16.31 16.48
CA ARG A 134 13.14 15.89 17.89
C ARG A 134 12.79 14.42 18.08
N CYS A 135 11.78 13.91 17.36
CA CYS A 135 11.25 12.55 17.60
C CYS A 135 11.05 11.70 16.34
N GLN A 136 11.15 12.27 15.14
CA GLN A 136 11.04 11.55 13.87
C GLN A 136 9.89 10.51 13.84
N PRO A 137 8.64 10.91 14.11
CA PRO A 137 7.55 9.94 14.28
C PRO A 137 7.29 9.19 12.98
N VAL A 138 7.17 7.86 13.06
CA VAL A 138 6.84 6.97 11.94
C VAL A 138 5.48 6.35 12.21
N LEU A 139 4.56 6.49 11.24
CA LEU A 139 3.29 5.79 11.26
C LEU A 139 3.43 4.47 10.53
N ALA A 140 2.99 3.36 11.14
CA ALA A 140 3.04 2.02 10.58
C ALA A 140 1.64 1.43 10.47
N ILE A 141 1.33 0.81 9.32
CA ILE A 141 0.03 0.22 8.99
C ILE A 141 0.19 -1.28 8.76
N GLU A 142 -0.65 -2.07 9.44
CA GLU A 142 -0.74 -3.52 9.29
C GLU A 142 -2.17 -3.93 8.93
N SER A 143 -2.31 -4.69 7.85
CA SER A 143 -3.60 -5.21 7.36
C SER A 143 -3.48 -6.58 6.71
N SER A 144 -2.52 -7.41 7.14
CA SER A 144 -2.18 -8.65 6.43
C SER A 144 -3.21 -9.78 6.55
N CYS A 145 -4.11 -9.72 7.54
CA CYS A 145 -5.10 -10.79 7.79
C CYS A 145 -6.48 -10.22 8.14
N ASP A 146 -6.88 -10.26 9.39
CA ASP A 146 -8.22 -9.90 9.87
C ASP A 146 -8.19 -8.76 10.93
N GLU A 147 -7.06 -8.10 11.05
CA GLU A 147 -6.90 -6.94 11.92
C GLU A 147 -6.35 -5.76 11.12
N THR A 148 -6.98 -4.58 11.30
CA THR A 148 -6.41 -3.32 10.85
C THR A 148 -5.72 -2.69 12.05
N ALA A 149 -4.40 -2.65 12.04
CA ALA A 149 -3.62 -2.03 13.09
C ALA A 149 -2.82 -0.84 12.56
N VAL A 150 -2.74 0.21 13.38
CA VAL A 150 -1.94 1.39 13.11
C VAL A 150 -1.18 1.78 14.37
N ALA A 151 0.12 1.91 14.26
CA ALA A 151 0.98 2.37 15.34
C ALA A 151 1.78 3.61 14.93
N VAL A 152 2.15 4.42 15.91
CA VAL A 152 3.12 5.50 15.72
C VAL A 152 4.24 5.30 16.72
N ILE A 153 5.49 5.31 16.24
CA ILE A 153 6.71 5.19 17.05
C ILE A 153 7.62 6.38 16.80
N ASP A 154 8.44 6.73 17.77
CA ASP A 154 9.52 7.72 17.61
C ASP A 154 10.86 7.06 17.22
N ALA A 155 11.91 7.88 17.04
CA ALA A 155 13.24 7.41 16.66
C ALA A 155 13.93 6.55 17.75
N GLU A 156 13.55 6.72 18.99
CA GLU A 156 14.03 5.93 20.14
C GLU A 156 13.29 4.60 20.27
N GLY A 157 12.24 4.37 19.48
CA GLY A 157 11.41 3.16 19.52
C GLY A 157 10.30 3.23 20.57
N ASN A 158 10.01 4.40 21.14
CA ASN A 158 8.87 4.54 22.04
C ASN A 158 7.55 4.48 21.27
N LEU A 159 6.60 3.72 21.78
CA LEU A 159 5.28 3.58 21.21
C LEU A 159 4.42 4.80 21.60
N LEU A 160 4.13 5.66 20.64
CA LEU A 160 3.31 6.87 20.82
C LEU A 160 1.81 6.59 20.67
N ALA A 161 1.47 5.63 19.81
CA ALA A 161 0.09 5.18 19.60
C ALA A 161 0.05 3.72 19.14
N ASN A 162 -1.01 3.00 19.49
CA ASN A 162 -1.29 1.66 19.00
C ASN A 162 -2.80 1.41 18.94
N GLN A 163 -3.35 1.54 17.74
CA GLN A 163 -4.78 1.34 17.50
C GLN A 163 -5.00 0.05 16.68
N VAL A 164 -5.91 -0.80 17.15
CA VAL A 164 -6.25 -2.06 16.51
C VAL A 164 -7.76 -2.18 16.36
N SER A 165 -8.20 -2.44 15.14
CA SER A 165 -9.59 -2.82 14.83
C SER A 165 -9.61 -4.28 14.41
N THR A 166 -10.09 -5.16 15.29
CA THR A 166 -10.17 -6.60 15.02
C THR A 166 -11.50 -6.99 14.37
N GLN A 167 -11.45 -8.00 13.54
CA GLN A 167 -12.61 -8.60 12.87
C GLN A 167 -12.93 -10.00 13.44
N ILE A 168 -12.29 -10.41 14.52
CA ILE A 168 -12.37 -11.77 15.11
C ILE A 168 -13.82 -12.17 15.36
N ASP A 169 -14.62 -11.33 16.01
CA ASP A 169 -16.03 -11.63 16.35
C ASP A 169 -16.89 -11.82 15.09
N PHE A 170 -16.54 -11.14 14.03
CA PHE A 170 -17.23 -11.28 12.74
C PHE A 170 -16.87 -12.61 12.06
N HIS A 171 -15.60 -12.93 12.00
CA HIS A 171 -15.10 -14.15 11.35
C HIS A 171 -15.41 -15.42 12.13
N ALA A 172 -15.55 -15.35 13.45
CA ALA A 172 -15.97 -16.47 14.30
C ALA A 172 -17.28 -17.11 13.84
N ARG A 173 -18.19 -16.33 13.23
CA ARG A 173 -19.47 -16.81 12.71
C ARG A 173 -19.32 -17.74 11.50
N PHE A 174 -18.17 -17.68 10.82
CA PHE A 174 -17.84 -18.48 9.63
C PHE A 174 -16.85 -19.60 9.95
N GLY A 175 -16.41 -19.73 11.21
CA GLY A 175 -15.44 -20.74 11.63
C GLY A 175 -14.01 -20.43 11.23
N GLY A 176 -13.70 -19.21 10.78
CA GLY A 176 -12.38 -18.76 10.36
C GLY A 176 -12.43 -17.53 9.47
N VAL A 177 -11.26 -17.03 9.09
CA VAL A 177 -11.13 -15.82 8.27
C VAL A 177 -11.65 -16.05 6.86
N VAL A 178 -12.53 -15.16 6.38
CA VAL A 178 -13.03 -15.12 5.01
C VAL A 178 -12.32 -13.98 4.28
N PRO A 179 -11.38 -14.26 3.34
CA PRO A 179 -10.50 -13.23 2.77
C PRO A 179 -11.19 -12.03 2.12
N GLU A 180 -12.27 -12.28 1.35
CA GLU A 180 -13.03 -11.20 0.71
C GLU A 180 -13.72 -10.27 1.73
N ILE A 181 -14.21 -10.84 2.82
CA ILE A 181 -14.85 -10.08 3.88
C ILE A 181 -13.80 -9.26 4.64
N ALA A 182 -12.66 -9.88 4.95
CA ALA A 182 -11.55 -9.20 5.59
C ALA A 182 -11.13 -7.96 4.81
N SER A 183 -10.94 -8.09 3.50
CA SER A 183 -10.57 -6.96 2.62
C SER A 183 -11.56 -5.81 2.68
N ARG A 184 -12.86 -6.10 2.60
CA ARG A 184 -13.92 -5.07 2.69
C ARG A 184 -13.93 -4.37 4.04
N LYS A 185 -13.70 -5.13 5.13
CA LYS A 185 -13.66 -4.58 6.47
C LYS A 185 -12.48 -3.64 6.68
N HIS A 186 -11.31 -3.95 6.11
CA HIS A 186 -10.17 -3.02 6.13
C HIS A 186 -10.53 -1.68 5.48
N VAL A 187 -11.19 -1.69 4.32
CA VAL A 187 -11.63 -0.45 3.64
C VAL A 187 -12.56 0.38 4.52
N GLU A 188 -13.48 -0.27 5.26
CA GLU A 188 -14.44 0.42 6.11
C GLU A 188 -13.79 1.14 7.30
N VAL A 189 -12.68 0.62 7.84
CA VAL A 189 -12.16 1.07 9.14
C VAL A 189 -10.82 1.79 9.08
N ILE A 190 -10.01 1.60 8.02
CA ILE A 190 -8.61 2.03 7.97
C ILE A 190 -8.44 3.53 8.23
N VAL A 191 -9.31 4.37 7.69
CA VAL A 191 -9.26 5.83 7.90
C VAL A 191 -9.45 6.15 9.38
N GLY A 192 -10.50 5.60 10.00
CA GLY A 192 -10.79 5.86 11.42
C GLY A 192 -9.70 5.34 12.37
N VAL A 193 -9.04 4.23 12.02
CA VAL A 193 -7.93 3.68 12.81
C VAL A 193 -6.69 4.58 12.69
N VAL A 194 -6.41 5.12 11.50
CA VAL A 194 -5.31 6.07 11.29
C VAL A 194 -5.57 7.37 12.04
N ASP A 195 -6.77 7.93 11.94
CA ASP A 195 -7.14 9.16 12.64
C ASP A 195 -6.98 8.99 14.16
N ALA A 196 -7.49 7.89 14.71
CA ALA A 196 -7.36 7.58 16.15
C ALA A 196 -5.89 7.43 16.57
N ALA A 197 -5.03 6.82 15.75
CA ALA A 197 -3.62 6.70 16.04
C ALA A 197 -2.90 8.06 16.03
N LEU A 198 -3.22 8.93 15.08
CA LEU A 198 -2.65 10.28 15.01
C LEU A 198 -3.10 11.15 16.20
N GLU A 199 -4.37 11.01 16.63
CA GLU A 199 -4.89 11.68 17.86
C GLU A 199 -4.17 11.18 19.12
N GLU A 200 -3.99 9.87 19.27
CA GLU A 200 -3.29 9.30 20.42
C GLU A 200 -1.83 9.73 20.45
N ALA A 201 -1.13 9.67 19.29
CA ALA A 201 0.26 10.11 19.17
C ALA A 201 0.41 11.60 19.51
N GLY A 202 -0.51 12.45 19.04
CA GLY A 202 -0.53 13.88 19.42
C GLY A 202 -0.63 14.08 20.92
N ARG A 203 -1.51 13.34 21.60
CA ARG A 203 -1.63 13.37 23.08
C ARG A 203 -0.36 12.89 23.76
N SER A 204 0.23 11.79 23.31
CA SER A 204 1.47 11.23 23.86
C SER A 204 2.66 12.19 23.73
N LEU A 205 2.69 12.98 22.67
CA LEU A 205 3.70 14.01 22.44
C LEU A 205 3.41 15.33 23.18
N GLY A 206 2.27 15.44 23.86
CA GLY A 206 1.85 16.64 24.57
C GLY A 206 1.49 17.80 23.64
N LEU A 207 0.97 17.51 22.45
CA LEU A 207 0.57 18.54 21.49
C LEU A 207 -0.74 19.20 21.97
N GLU A 208 -0.68 20.51 22.28
CA GLU A 208 -1.85 21.26 22.77
C GLU A 208 -2.85 21.59 21.62
N GLU A 209 -2.38 21.58 20.37
CA GLU A 209 -3.13 22.01 19.19
C GLU A 209 -3.61 20.83 18.30
N GLY A 210 -4.14 19.77 18.90
CA GLY A 210 -4.80 18.69 18.15
C GLY A 210 -3.90 17.49 17.81
N PRO A 211 -4.30 16.64 16.83
CA PRO A 211 -3.59 15.41 16.49
C PRO A 211 -2.21 15.68 15.90
N LEU A 212 -1.39 14.63 15.85
CA LEU A 212 -0.20 14.63 15.00
C LEU A 212 -0.62 14.70 13.53
N MET A 213 -0.11 15.69 12.81
CA MET A 213 -0.48 15.88 11.41
C MET A 213 0.33 14.95 10.49
N PRO A 214 -0.23 14.49 9.36
CA PRO A 214 0.52 13.66 8.41
C PRO A 214 1.83 14.28 7.91
N SER A 215 1.88 15.59 7.76
CA SER A 215 3.08 16.35 7.39
C SER A 215 4.17 16.33 8.45
N GLU A 216 3.83 16.04 9.70
CA GLU A 216 4.76 16.00 10.85
C GLU A 216 5.42 14.62 11.02
N LEU A 217 4.98 13.61 10.28
CA LEU A 217 5.62 12.31 10.25
C LEU A 217 6.99 12.36 9.55
N ALA A 218 7.90 11.49 9.94
CA ALA A 218 9.16 11.27 9.24
C ALA A 218 9.00 10.30 8.06
N ALA A 219 8.17 9.26 8.24
CA ALA A 219 7.90 8.24 7.24
C ALA A 219 6.56 7.53 7.50
N VAL A 220 6.11 6.77 6.50
CA VAL A 220 4.97 5.85 6.59
C VAL A 220 5.46 4.44 6.32
N GLY A 221 5.25 3.52 7.26
CA GLY A 221 5.49 2.10 7.11
C GLY A 221 4.22 1.34 6.74
N VAL A 222 4.35 0.27 5.96
CA VAL A 222 3.21 -0.62 5.68
C VAL A 222 3.67 -2.06 5.48
N THR A 223 2.92 -3.00 6.01
CA THR A 223 3.14 -4.42 5.73
C THR A 223 2.77 -4.72 4.29
N GLN A 224 3.76 -5.22 3.52
CA GLN A 224 3.57 -5.60 2.12
C GLN A 224 3.33 -7.10 1.92
N GLY A 225 3.62 -7.93 2.92
CA GLY A 225 3.47 -9.39 2.88
C GLY A 225 4.42 -10.09 3.86
N PRO A 226 4.22 -11.42 4.03
CA PRO A 226 3.11 -12.24 3.55
C PRO A 226 1.77 -11.91 4.23
N GLY A 227 0.65 -12.34 3.59
CA GLY A 227 -0.70 -12.16 4.14
C GLY A 227 -1.79 -12.40 3.08
N LEU A 228 -3.03 -12.10 3.43
CA LEU A 228 -4.16 -12.17 2.51
C LEU A 228 -4.04 -11.05 1.48
N VAL A 229 -3.93 -11.41 0.19
CA VAL A 229 -3.65 -10.45 -0.90
C VAL A 229 -4.63 -9.28 -0.89
N GLY A 230 -5.94 -9.53 -0.81
CA GLY A 230 -6.94 -8.47 -0.79
C GLY A 230 -6.83 -7.53 0.41
N ALA A 231 -6.47 -8.05 1.59
CA ALA A 231 -6.26 -7.28 2.80
C ALA A 231 -4.99 -6.43 2.70
N LEU A 232 -3.88 -7.02 2.24
CA LEU A 232 -2.62 -6.30 1.99
C LEU A 232 -2.79 -5.15 0.98
N VAL A 233 -3.55 -5.40 -0.11
CA VAL A 233 -3.83 -4.36 -1.12
C VAL A 233 -4.48 -3.13 -0.50
N VAL A 234 -5.42 -3.29 0.43
CA VAL A 234 -6.07 -2.16 1.11
C VAL A 234 -5.06 -1.33 1.88
N GLY A 235 -4.26 -1.97 2.76
CA GLY A 235 -3.25 -1.27 3.55
C GLY A 235 -2.18 -0.59 2.69
N VAL A 236 -1.65 -1.30 1.70
CA VAL A 236 -0.61 -0.77 0.81
C VAL A 236 -1.13 0.38 -0.06
N ALA A 237 -2.34 0.25 -0.62
CA ALA A 237 -2.93 1.33 -1.43
C ALA A 237 -3.20 2.58 -0.59
N PHE A 238 -3.76 2.40 0.63
CA PHE A 238 -3.97 3.50 1.56
C PHE A 238 -2.63 4.17 1.93
N ALA A 239 -1.64 3.38 2.37
CA ALA A 239 -0.34 3.90 2.79
C ALA A 239 0.38 4.66 1.67
N LYS A 240 0.32 4.17 0.42
CA LYS A 240 0.85 4.88 -0.76
C LYS A 240 0.17 6.24 -0.95
N GLY A 241 -1.15 6.27 -0.94
CA GLY A 241 -1.90 7.53 -1.09
C GLY A 241 -1.63 8.50 0.04
N PHE A 242 -1.61 8.00 1.28
CA PHE A 242 -1.34 8.78 2.48
C PHE A 242 0.09 9.36 2.49
N ALA A 243 1.11 8.54 2.23
CA ALA A 243 2.51 8.95 2.17
C ALA A 243 2.74 9.97 1.05
N TYR A 244 2.13 9.75 -0.12
CA TYR A 244 2.19 10.69 -1.24
C TYR A 244 1.57 12.04 -0.90
N ALA A 245 0.38 12.05 -0.31
CA ALA A 245 -0.31 13.28 0.07
C ALA A 245 0.42 14.05 1.17
N ALA A 246 1.10 13.34 2.07
CA ALA A 246 1.88 13.91 3.16
C ALA A 246 3.32 14.31 2.76
N ASP A 247 3.75 14.02 1.52
CA ASP A 247 5.14 14.18 1.05
C ASP A 247 6.14 13.45 1.97
N LYS A 248 5.86 12.15 2.25
CA LYS A 248 6.68 11.32 3.14
C LYS A 248 7.16 10.05 2.43
N PRO A 249 8.36 9.56 2.78
CA PRO A 249 8.83 8.28 2.28
C PRO A 249 7.92 7.13 2.75
N LEU A 250 7.69 6.16 1.86
CA LEU A 250 6.99 4.93 2.15
C LEU A 250 8.01 3.80 2.38
N ILE A 251 7.84 3.06 3.48
CA ILE A 251 8.68 1.94 3.87
C ILE A 251 7.83 0.66 3.84
N CYS A 252 8.21 -0.28 2.98
CA CYS A 252 7.56 -1.59 2.90
C CYS A 252 8.18 -2.55 3.92
N VAL A 253 7.35 -3.18 4.75
CA VAL A 253 7.78 -4.06 5.84
C VAL A 253 7.29 -5.48 5.59
N ASN A 254 8.15 -6.45 5.89
CA ASN A 254 7.75 -7.87 5.89
C ASN A 254 6.99 -8.19 7.19
N HIS A 255 5.82 -8.83 7.07
CA HIS A 255 4.96 -9.18 8.21
C HIS A 255 5.68 -10.05 9.26
N LEU A 256 6.48 -11.03 8.82
CA LEU A 256 7.20 -11.93 9.73
C LEU A 256 8.34 -11.21 10.46
N GLU A 257 8.98 -10.24 9.80
CA GLU A 257 9.93 -9.34 10.47
C GLU A 257 9.23 -8.45 11.50
N GLY A 258 8.00 -7.99 11.20
CA GLY A 258 7.19 -7.27 12.16
C GLY A 258 6.97 -8.06 13.46
N HIS A 259 6.67 -9.36 13.36
CA HIS A 259 6.59 -10.24 14.54
C HIS A 259 7.92 -10.38 15.29
N LEU A 260 9.03 -10.44 14.57
CA LEU A 260 10.36 -10.49 15.20
C LEU A 260 10.66 -9.19 15.96
N TYR A 261 10.47 -8.04 15.29
CA TYR A 261 10.77 -6.73 15.86
C TYR A 261 9.82 -6.33 16.99
N ALA A 262 8.59 -6.87 17.05
CA ALA A 262 7.67 -6.64 18.14
C ALA A 262 8.25 -7.03 19.53
N ASN A 263 9.18 -8.01 19.56
CA ASN A 263 9.87 -8.38 20.79
C ASN A 263 10.79 -7.26 21.30
N LYS A 264 11.32 -6.41 20.43
CA LYS A 264 12.15 -5.26 20.83
C LYS A 264 11.33 -4.21 21.61
N LEU A 265 10.02 -4.08 21.32
CA LEU A 265 9.14 -3.16 22.04
C LEU A 265 8.93 -3.58 23.51
N THR A 266 8.91 -4.90 23.78
CA THR A 266 8.74 -5.45 25.14
C THR A 266 10.05 -5.72 25.85
N THR A 267 11.12 -5.89 25.09
CA THR A 267 12.48 -6.20 25.60
C THR A 267 13.48 -5.31 24.85
N PRO A 268 13.59 -4.01 25.22
CA PRO A 268 14.45 -3.05 24.51
C PRO A 268 15.92 -3.46 24.42
N ASP A 269 16.42 -4.21 25.40
CA ASP A 269 17.81 -4.68 25.48
C ASP A 269 18.04 -5.98 24.68
N LEU A 270 17.03 -6.51 24.00
CA LEU A 270 17.17 -7.70 23.17
C LEU A 270 18.12 -7.42 21.99
N GLU A 271 19.26 -8.13 21.95
CA GLU A 271 20.26 -8.00 20.88
C GLU A 271 20.64 -9.37 20.31
N PRO A 272 20.85 -9.47 18.99
CA PRO A 272 21.39 -10.69 18.39
C PRO A 272 22.79 -11.06 18.91
N PRO A 273 23.20 -12.36 18.83
CA PRO A 273 22.44 -13.44 18.19
C PRO A 273 21.43 -14.13 19.13
N PHE A 274 20.29 -14.56 18.60
CA PHE A 274 19.30 -15.37 19.32
C PHE A 274 18.48 -16.26 18.36
N ILE A 275 17.75 -17.21 18.93
CA ILE A 275 16.77 -18.02 18.18
C ILE A 275 15.38 -17.43 18.39
N PHE A 276 14.68 -17.16 17.30
CA PHE A 276 13.31 -16.71 17.27
C PHE A 276 12.40 -17.83 16.79
N THR A 277 11.36 -18.13 17.56
CA THR A 277 10.32 -19.09 17.16
C THR A 277 9.04 -18.33 16.87
N LEU A 278 8.58 -18.38 15.62
CA LEU A 278 7.28 -17.87 15.23
C LEU A 278 6.29 -19.02 15.21
N VAL A 279 5.22 -18.90 16.01
CA VAL A 279 4.09 -19.85 16.02
C VAL A 279 2.82 -19.04 15.90
N SER A 280 2.18 -19.09 14.74
CA SER A 280 0.92 -18.41 14.45
C SER A 280 -0.04 -19.34 13.73
N GLY A 281 -1.27 -18.87 13.46
CA GLY A 281 -2.26 -19.64 12.71
C GLY A 281 -1.84 -19.98 11.28
N GLY A 282 -0.96 -19.19 10.67
CA GLY A 282 -0.50 -19.37 9.29
C GLY A 282 0.96 -19.82 9.14
N HIS A 283 1.80 -19.65 10.18
CA HIS A 283 3.24 -19.90 10.09
C HIS A 283 3.78 -20.57 11.34
N THR A 284 4.67 -21.54 11.14
CA THR A 284 5.51 -22.11 12.21
C THR A 284 6.94 -22.11 11.67
N MET A 285 7.82 -21.36 12.31
CA MET A 285 9.19 -21.16 11.84
C MET A 285 10.16 -21.10 13.02
N LEU A 286 11.35 -21.63 12.82
CA LEU A 286 12.50 -21.43 13.70
C LEU A 286 13.56 -20.63 12.93
N VAL A 287 13.95 -19.49 13.48
CA VAL A 287 14.83 -18.53 12.80
C VAL A 287 16.02 -18.21 13.69
N HIS A 288 17.21 -18.32 13.17
CA HIS A 288 18.42 -17.80 13.78
C HIS A 288 18.62 -16.35 13.36
N VAL A 289 18.48 -15.46 14.29
CA VAL A 289 18.77 -14.03 14.11
C VAL A 289 20.23 -13.80 14.45
N ARG A 290 21.07 -13.64 13.42
CA ARG A 290 22.52 -13.43 13.59
C ARG A 290 22.86 -11.97 13.87
N ALA A 291 22.14 -11.09 13.19
CA ALA A 291 22.13 -9.65 13.41
C ALA A 291 20.75 -9.09 13.00
N TRP A 292 20.41 -7.87 13.38
CA TRP A 292 19.23 -7.20 12.88
C TRP A 292 19.33 -7.07 11.35
N GLY A 293 18.32 -7.60 10.62
CA GLY A 293 18.32 -7.68 9.16
C GLY A 293 19.08 -8.87 8.57
N ASP A 294 19.72 -9.74 9.39
CA ASP A 294 20.40 -10.97 8.94
C ASP A 294 19.82 -12.20 9.62
N TYR A 295 18.98 -12.93 8.88
CA TYR A 295 18.20 -14.06 9.38
C TYR A 295 18.46 -15.33 8.60
N GLU A 296 18.50 -16.46 9.32
CA GLU A 296 18.58 -17.78 8.74
C GLU A 296 17.41 -18.64 9.22
N VAL A 297 16.57 -19.10 8.30
CA VAL A 297 15.47 -20.01 8.61
C VAL A 297 16.04 -21.41 8.81
N LEU A 298 15.82 -21.97 10.00
CA LEU A 298 16.33 -23.29 10.38
C LEU A 298 15.29 -24.40 10.20
N GLY A 299 13.98 -24.06 10.15
CA GLY A 299 12.89 -25.03 9.99
C GLY A 299 11.51 -24.41 10.17
#